data_baa678af60994a450c6d1d96a3e2e4fc
#
_entry.id   baa678af60994a450c6d1d96a3e2e4fc
#
_cell.length_a   1.000
_cell.length_b   1.000
_cell.length_c   1.000
_cell.angle_alpha   90.00
_cell.angle_beta   90.00
_cell.angle_gamma   90.00
#
_symmetry.space_group_name_H-M   'P 1'
#
loop_
_entity.id
_entity.type
_entity.pdbx_description
1 polymer ?
#
loop_
_entity_poly.entity_id
_entity_poly.type
_entity_poly.pdbx_seq_one_letter_code
_entity_poly.pdbx_strand_id
1 'polypeptide(L)'
;MRDHLERFKEAHQRDYATALAEIRSGRKKSHWMWYIFPQIHDLGFSSISQFYAIQNLREALEYLNDSILGTHLEEISTALLELKTDDPHEVFGSPDDMKLCSCMTLFEKADPGKEIFSKVLDKFYHGKRDTRTLEILRSEAPEALSDRKIYDTPIGPVCMSKTEHDAYLEELAMRKAKGDRKNQ
;
A
#
# COMPACT_ATOMS: atom_id res chain seq x y z
N MET A 1 -20.55 3.74 11.65
CA MET A 1 -19.84 3.55 10.38
C MET A 1 -19.21 2.17 10.44
N ARG A 2 -19.55 1.23 9.54
CA ARG A 2 -18.90 -0.09 9.57
C ARG A 2 -17.45 0.11 9.18
N ASP A 3 -16.54 -0.48 9.96
CA ASP A 3 -15.12 -0.52 9.63
C ASP A 3 -14.95 -1.29 8.31
N HIS A 4 -14.51 -0.60 7.26
CA HIS A 4 -14.34 -1.23 5.94
C HIS A 4 -13.23 -2.29 5.91
N LEU A 5 -12.35 -2.30 6.92
CA LEU A 5 -11.31 -3.31 7.11
C LEU A 5 -11.80 -4.55 7.87
N GLU A 6 -13.02 -4.52 8.42
CA GLU A 6 -13.56 -5.65 9.22
C GLU A 6 -13.55 -6.98 8.44
N ARG A 7 -13.84 -6.93 7.12
CA ARG A 7 -13.78 -8.12 6.26
C ARG A 7 -12.42 -8.83 6.29
N PHE A 8 -11.33 -8.06 6.39
CA PHE A 8 -9.99 -8.61 6.51
C PHE A 8 -9.72 -9.15 7.90
N LYS A 9 -10.10 -8.42 8.96
CA LYS A 9 -9.89 -8.81 10.36
C LYS A 9 -10.55 -10.15 10.67
N GLU A 10 -11.82 -10.32 10.27
CA GLU A 10 -12.55 -11.58 10.42
C GLU A 10 -11.85 -12.74 9.69
N ALA A 11 -11.37 -12.51 8.47
CA ALA A 11 -10.63 -13.51 7.71
C ALA A 11 -9.27 -13.84 8.34
N HIS A 12 -8.53 -12.85 8.82
CA HIS A 12 -7.26 -13.04 9.53
C HIS A 12 -7.43 -13.81 10.83
N GLN A 13 -8.48 -13.50 11.61
CA GLN A 13 -8.76 -14.23 12.85
C GLN A 13 -8.94 -15.73 12.60
N ARG A 14 -9.52 -16.10 11.47
CA ARG A 14 -9.79 -17.49 11.09
C ARG A 14 -8.55 -18.20 10.52
N ASP A 15 -7.81 -17.55 9.64
CA ASP A 15 -6.88 -18.24 8.74
C ASP A 15 -5.42 -17.79 8.86
N TYR A 16 -5.10 -16.67 9.55
CA TYR A 16 -3.74 -16.13 9.57
C TYR A 16 -2.70 -17.10 10.11
N ALA A 17 -2.99 -17.77 11.22
CA ALA A 17 -2.06 -18.72 11.83
C ALA A 17 -1.72 -19.88 10.88
N THR A 18 -2.71 -20.36 10.10
CA THR A 18 -2.52 -21.38 9.06
C THR A 18 -1.67 -20.83 7.92
N ALA A 19 -1.96 -19.63 7.45
CA ALA A 19 -1.21 -18.98 6.37
C ALA A 19 0.26 -18.80 6.74
N LEU A 20 0.55 -18.29 7.93
CA LEU A 20 1.90 -18.10 8.42
C LEU A 20 2.67 -19.43 8.56
N ALA A 21 2.01 -20.48 9.07
CA ALA A 21 2.61 -21.81 9.19
C ALA A 21 2.94 -22.42 7.82
N GLU A 22 2.05 -22.26 6.83
CA GLU A 22 2.27 -22.71 5.46
C GLU A 22 3.44 -21.96 4.81
N ILE A 23 3.52 -20.63 4.95
CA ILE A 23 4.65 -19.84 4.45
C ILE A 23 5.96 -20.27 5.11
N ARG A 24 6.01 -20.41 6.43
CA ARG A 24 7.20 -20.89 7.15
C ARG A 24 7.63 -22.29 6.72
N SER A 25 6.69 -23.13 6.29
CA SER A 25 6.99 -24.43 5.71
C SER A 25 7.47 -24.38 4.24
N GLY A 26 7.47 -23.20 3.62
CA GLY A 26 7.89 -22.98 2.25
C GLY A 26 6.84 -23.30 1.20
N ARG A 27 5.59 -23.61 1.56
CA ARG A 27 4.56 -23.96 0.59
C ARG A 27 3.15 -23.63 1.06
N LYS A 28 2.45 -22.80 0.28
CA LYS A 28 1.02 -22.53 0.40
C LYS A 28 0.20 -23.76 0.02
N LYS A 29 -0.81 -24.08 0.82
CA LYS A 29 -1.72 -25.21 0.63
C LYS A 29 -3.18 -24.81 0.63
N SER A 30 -3.55 -23.83 1.46
CA SER A 30 -4.94 -23.39 1.71
C SER A 30 -5.32 -22.16 0.90
N HIS A 31 -6.61 -21.77 0.97
CA HIS A 31 -7.19 -20.72 0.09
C HIS A 31 -7.34 -19.38 0.82
N TRP A 32 -6.25 -18.74 1.20
CA TRP A 32 -6.22 -17.51 1.96
C TRP A 32 -5.59 -16.30 1.24
N MET A 33 -5.18 -16.45 -0.01
CA MET A 33 -4.40 -15.44 -0.75
C MET A 33 -5.07 -14.06 -0.81
N TRP A 34 -6.39 -14.01 -1.03
CA TRP A 34 -7.13 -12.77 -1.27
C TRP A 34 -7.14 -11.78 -0.10
N TYR A 35 -7.06 -12.27 1.15
CA TYR A 35 -7.13 -11.45 2.35
C TYR A 35 -5.82 -11.38 3.14
N ILE A 36 -4.93 -12.35 2.99
CA ILE A 36 -3.60 -12.31 3.62
C ILE A 36 -2.63 -11.45 2.79
N PHE A 37 -2.70 -11.54 1.44
CA PHE A 37 -1.96 -10.72 0.49
C PHE A 37 -2.94 -10.00 -0.45
N PRO A 38 -3.71 -9.02 0.07
CA PRO A 38 -4.73 -8.36 -0.74
C PRO A 38 -4.11 -7.54 -1.86
N GLN A 39 -4.85 -7.44 -2.97
CA GLN A 39 -4.45 -6.72 -4.17
C GLN A 39 -5.34 -5.49 -4.37
N ILE A 40 -4.90 -4.56 -5.22
CA ILE A 40 -5.74 -3.46 -5.71
C ILE A 40 -6.92 -4.03 -6.52
N HIS A 41 -8.03 -3.30 -6.57
CA HIS A 41 -9.19 -3.66 -7.40
C HIS A 41 -8.82 -3.84 -8.89
N ASP A 42 -9.72 -4.39 -9.67
CA ASP A 42 -9.59 -4.61 -11.13
C ASP A 42 -8.46 -5.57 -11.57
N LEU A 43 -7.81 -6.28 -10.64
CA LEU A 43 -6.90 -7.36 -10.96
C LEU A 43 -7.59 -8.73 -10.99
N GLY A 44 -8.65 -8.91 -10.21
CA GLY A 44 -9.40 -10.15 -10.13
C GLY A 44 -10.90 -9.95 -10.43
N PHE A 45 -11.49 -10.95 -11.08
CA PHE A 45 -12.89 -10.89 -11.54
C PHE A 45 -13.86 -11.77 -10.75
N SER A 46 -13.36 -12.64 -9.87
CA SER A 46 -14.20 -13.46 -9.02
C SER A 46 -14.83 -12.62 -7.89
N SER A 47 -16.00 -13.05 -7.39
CA SER A 47 -16.66 -12.37 -6.27
C SER A 47 -15.77 -12.26 -5.03
N ILE A 48 -14.97 -13.27 -4.74
CA ILE A 48 -14.05 -13.26 -3.60
C ILE A 48 -12.89 -12.27 -3.81
N SER A 49 -12.32 -12.21 -5.02
CA SER A 49 -11.26 -11.23 -5.33
C SER A 49 -11.77 -9.80 -5.28
N GLN A 50 -12.99 -9.54 -5.73
CA GLN A 50 -13.62 -8.23 -5.64
C GLN A 50 -13.96 -7.84 -4.19
N PHE A 51 -14.45 -8.79 -3.40
CA PHE A 51 -14.81 -8.56 -2.00
C PHE A 51 -13.59 -8.15 -1.14
N TYR A 52 -12.43 -8.79 -1.37
CA TYR A 52 -11.18 -8.49 -0.66
C TYR A 52 -10.26 -7.52 -1.39
N ALA A 53 -10.70 -6.90 -2.48
CA ALA A 53 -9.90 -5.92 -3.18
C ALA A 53 -9.71 -4.64 -2.35
N ILE A 54 -8.49 -4.13 -2.31
CA ILE A 54 -8.16 -2.80 -1.79
C ILE A 54 -8.61 -1.76 -2.83
N GLN A 55 -9.33 -0.74 -2.40
CA GLN A 55 -9.97 0.19 -3.32
C GLN A 55 -9.04 1.32 -3.81
N ASN A 56 -8.02 1.68 -3.04
CA ASN A 56 -7.07 2.75 -3.36
C ASN A 56 -5.88 2.76 -2.39
N LEU A 57 -4.89 3.63 -2.65
CA LEU A 57 -3.72 3.78 -1.77
C LEU A 57 -4.07 4.18 -0.33
N ARG A 58 -5.15 4.93 -0.13
CA ARG A 58 -5.58 5.33 1.20
C ARG A 58 -6.03 4.12 2.01
N GLU A 59 -6.86 3.24 1.45
CA GLU A 59 -7.27 2.00 2.12
C GLU A 59 -6.07 1.07 2.36
N ALA A 60 -5.12 1.00 1.41
CA ALA A 60 -3.88 0.26 1.63
C ALA A 60 -3.07 0.80 2.81
N LEU A 61 -2.95 2.12 2.95
CA LEU A 61 -2.28 2.75 4.08
C LEU A 61 -3.04 2.53 5.40
N GLU A 62 -4.37 2.62 5.39
CA GLU A 62 -5.22 2.32 6.55
C GLU A 62 -5.06 0.85 6.98
N TYR A 63 -4.96 -0.09 6.02
CA TYR A 63 -4.64 -1.50 6.28
C TYR A 63 -3.28 -1.67 6.96
N LEU A 64 -2.24 -0.99 6.49
CA LEU A 64 -0.89 -1.03 7.10
C LEU A 64 -0.85 -0.42 8.50
N ASN A 65 -1.68 0.59 8.77
CA ASN A 65 -1.75 1.26 10.07
C ASN A 65 -2.66 0.53 11.07
N ASP A 66 -3.44 -0.45 10.61
CA ASP A 66 -4.22 -1.29 11.53
C ASP A 66 -3.29 -2.21 12.32
N SER A 67 -3.47 -2.24 13.64
CA SER A 67 -2.58 -2.95 14.56
C SER A 67 -2.52 -4.46 14.36
N ILE A 68 -3.54 -5.05 13.73
CA ILE A 68 -3.60 -6.49 13.43
C ILE A 68 -3.12 -6.73 11.99
N LEU A 69 -3.75 -6.08 11.02
CA LEU A 69 -3.53 -6.35 9.60
C LEU A 69 -2.12 -5.96 9.14
N GLY A 70 -1.66 -4.77 9.53
CA GLY A 70 -0.31 -4.30 9.20
C GLY A 70 0.76 -5.17 9.82
N THR A 71 0.62 -5.52 11.13
CA THR A 71 1.54 -6.41 11.82
C THR A 71 1.60 -7.79 11.16
N HIS A 72 0.45 -8.37 10.81
CA HIS A 72 0.38 -9.66 10.15
C HIS A 72 1.04 -9.64 8.76
N LEU A 73 0.80 -8.58 7.98
CA LEU A 73 1.41 -8.48 6.65
C LEU A 73 2.93 -8.34 6.73
N GLU A 74 3.44 -7.56 7.68
CA GLU A 74 4.89 -7.44 7.91
C GLU A 74 5.51 -8.75 8.41
N GLU A 75 4.86 -9.45 9.36
CA GLU A 75 5.34 -10.72 9.89
C GLU A 75 5.41 -11.80 8.80
N ILE A 76 4.33 -11.98 8.02
CA ILE A 76 4.31 -13.01 6.98
C ILE A 76 5.25 -12.66 5.82
N SER A 77 5.45 -11.36 5.51
CA SER A 77 6.46 -10.91 4.56
C SER A 77 7.89 -11.17 5.06
N THR A 78 8.13 -11.01 6.36
CA THR A 78 9.41 -11.39 6.98
C THR A 78 9.65 -12.90 6.86
N ALA A 79 8.63 -13.71 7.13
CA ALA A 79 8.73 -15.16 6.96
C ALA A 79 9.07 -15.58 5.52
N LEU A 80 8.56 -14.87 4.52
CA LEU A 80 8.94 -15.07 3.11
C LEU A 80 10.43 -14.78 2.88
N LEU A 81 10.98 -13.74 3.48
CA LEU A 81 12.40 -13.41 3.34
C LEU A 81 13.32 -14.45 3.99
N GLU A 82 12.84 -15.18 5.01
CA GLU A 82 13.59 -16.24 5.69
C GLU A 82 13.64 -17.56 4.89
N LEU A 83 12.81 -17.73 3.87
CA LEU A 83 12.83 -18.93 3.04
C LEU A 83 14.14 -19.03 2.25
N LYS A 84 14.60 -20.27 2.02
CA LYS A 84 15.80 -20.52 1.23
C LYS A 84 15.60 -20.31 -0.27
N THR A 85 14.37 -20.55 -0.75
CA THR A 85 14.01 -20.35 -2.16
C THR A 85 13.74 -18.90 -2.47
N ASP A 86 14.02 -18.49 -3.69
CA ASP A 86 13.66 -17.20 -4.30
C ASP A 86 12.65 -17.38 -5.45
N ASP A 87 12.15 -18.60 -5.65
CA ASP A 87 11.11 -18.90 -6.63
C ASP A 87 9.71 -18.78 -6.02
N PRO A 88 8.93 -17.75 -6.39
CA PRO A 88 7.58 -17.57 -5.86
C PRO A 88 6.62 -18.67 -6.31
N HIS A 89 6.87 -19.30 -7.45
CA HIS A 89 6.05 -20.39 -7.96
C HIS A 89 6.18 -21.66 -7.08
N GLU A 90 7.37 -21.93 -6.57
CA GLU A 90 7.59 -23.03 -5.63
C GLU A 90 6.77 -22.86 -4.35
N VAL A 91 6.68 -21.63 -3.84
CA VAL A 91 5.96 -21.31 -2.60
C VAL A 91 4.45 -21.25 -2.80
N PHE A 92 4.00 -20.58 -3.85
CA PHE A 92 2.59 -20.21 -4.04
C PHE A 92 1.87 -20.99 -5.12
N GLY A 93 2.60 -21.46 -6.15
CA GLY A 93 1.99 -21.95 -7.39
C GLY A 93 1.33 -20.82 -8.20
N SER A 94 0.87 -21.14 -9.43
CA SER A 94 0.16 -20.17 -10.27
C SER A 94 -1.35 -20.24 -10.00
N PRO A 95 -2.08 -19.11 -9.98
CA PRO A 95 -1.62 -17.73 -10.23
C PRO A 95 -1.24 -16.94 -8.95
N ASP A 96 -1.12 -17.60 -7.81
CA ASP A 96 -0.90 -16.90 -6.53
C ASP A 96 0.50 -16.27 -6.42
N ASP A 97 1.49 -16.81 -7.13
CA ASP A 97 2.81 -16.21 -7.34
C ASP A 97 2.72 -14.78 -7.92
N MET A 98 1.86 -14.56 -8.92
CA MET A 98 1.64 -13.22 -9.49
C MET A 98 0.89 -12.29 -8.53
N LYS A 99 -0.02 -12.83 -7.74
CA LYS A 99 -0.78 -12.04 -6.74
C LYS A 99 0.13 -11.50 -5.63
N LEU A 100 1.15 -12.25 -5.22
CA LEU A 100 2.14 -11.75 -4.28
C LEU A 100 2.87 -10.53 -4.85
N CYS A 101 3.29 -10.57 -6.12
CA CYS A 101 3.92 -9.42 -6.78
C CYS A 101 3.03 -8.18 -6.75
N SER A 102 1.75 -8.35 -7.10
CA SER A 102 0.76 -7.27 -7.09
C SER A 102 0.57 -6.69 -5.69
N CYS A 103 0.41 -7.54 -4.68
CA CYS A 103 0.28 -7.14 -3.28
C CYS A 103 1.50 -6.35 -2.79
N MET A 104 2.70 -6.87 -2.98
CA MET A 104 3.93 -6.20 -2.55
C MET A 104 4.12 -4.86 -3.26
N THR A 105 3.78 -4.78 -4.55
CA THR A 105 3.80 -3.53 -5.31
C THR A 105 2.84 -2.50 -4.75
N LEU A 106 1.62 -2.90 -4.40
CA LEU A 106 0.62 -2.02 -3.80
C LEU A 106 1.10 -1.43 -2.47
N PHE A 107 1.56 -2.27 -1.56
CA PHE A 107 1.96 -1.83 -0.22
C PHE A 107 3.29 -1.09 -0.19
N GLU A 108 4.22 -1.37 -1.10
CA GLU A 108 5.40 -0.54 -1.33
C GLU A 108 5.01 0.89 -1.76
N LYS A 109 3.97 1.04 -2.58
CA LYS A 109 3.46 2.36 -2.99
C LYS A 109 2.66 3.06 -1.90
N ALA A 110 1.95 2.32 -1.07
CA ALA A 110 1.19 2.87 0.04
C ALA A 110 2.08 3.45 1.15
N ASP A 111 3.18 2.76 1.49
CA ASP A 111 4.18 3.23 2.45
C ASP A 111 5.61 2.90 2.00
N PRO A 112 6.24 3.80 1.23
CA PRO A 112 7.63 3.61 0.77
C PRO A 112 8.66 3.55 1.91
N GLY A 113 8.32 3.99 3.12
CA GLY A 113 9.19 3.90 4.30
C GLY A 113 9.33 2.47 4.85
N LYS A 114 8.41 1.57 4.49
CA LYS A 114 8.45 0.17 4.86
C LYS A 114 9.18 -0.67 3.82
N GLU A 115 10.50 -0.80 3.97
CA GLU A 115 11.38 -1.53 3.03
C GLU A 115 11.05 -3.04 2.90
N ILE A 116 10.23 -3.60 3.78
CA ILE A 116 9.93 -5.04 3.78
C ILE A 116 9.32 -5.50 2.44
N PHE A 117 8.44 -4.69 1.86
CA PHE A 117 7.75 -5.03 0.60
C PHE A 117 8.70 -4.98 -0.60
N SER A 118 9.58 -3.97 -0.67
CA SER A 118 10.62 -3.90 -1.70
C SER A 118 11.59 -5.07 -1.59
N LYS A 119 11.99 -5.47 -0.38
CA LYS A 119 12.86 -6.64 -0.17
C LYS A 119 12.24 -7.94 -0.66
N VAL A 120 10.93 -8.15 -0.47
CA VAL A 120 10.21 -9.31 -1.03
C VAL A 120 10.20 -9.25 -2.55
N LEU A 121 9.94 -8.08 -3.14
CA LEU A 121 10.00 -7.90 -4.60
C LEU A 121 11.40 -8.15 -5.15
N ASP A 122 12.44 -7.68 -4.47
CA ASP A 122 13.83 -7.89 -4.88
C ASP A 122 14.20 -9.38 -4.84
N LYS A 123 13.80 -10.11 -3.79
CA LYS A 123 14.08 -11.52 -3.62
C LYS A 123 13.36 -12.38 -4.65
N PHE A 124 12.06 -12.25 -4.77
CA PHE A 124 11.22 -13.18 -5.55
C PHE A 124 10.97 -12.73 -6.99
N TYR A 125 11.15 -11.45 -7.30
CA TYR A 125 10.81 -10.89 -8.63
C TYR A 125 11.96 -10.07 -9.23
N HIS A 126 13.19 -10.16 -8.67
CA HIS A 126 14.37 -9.42 -9.15
C HIS A 126 14.12 -7.90 -9.24
N GLY A 127 13.39 -7.36 -8.26
CA GLY A 127 13.03 -5.95 -8.20
C GLY A 127 11.94 -5.50 -9.17
N LYS A 128 11.30 -6.41 -9.90
CA LYS A 128 10.17 -6.06 -10.78
C LYS A 128 8.92 -5.81 -9.97
N ARG A 129 8.22 -4.73 -10.31
CA ARG A 129 6.91 -4.35 -9.77
C ARG A 129 5.83 -4.79 -10.75
N ASP A 130 4.64 -5.10 -10.21
CA ASP A 130 3.51 -5.47 -11.05
C ASP A 130 3.02 -4.26 -11.86
N THR A 131 3.17 -4.35 -13.18
CA THR A 131 2.84 -3.26 -14.11
C THR A 131 1.36 -2.88 -14.04
N ARG A 132 0.48 -3.89 -13.91
CA ARG A 132 -0.96 -3.65 -13.88
C ARG A 132 -1.38 -2.89 -12.62
N THR A 133 -0.85 -3.26 -11.46
CA THR A 133 -1.05 -2.50 -10.21
C THR A 133 -0.60 -1.05 -10.37
N LEU A 134 0.58 -0.82 -10.96
CA LEU A 134 1.07 0.54 -11.19
C LEU A 134 0.20 1.35 -12.14
N GLU A 135 -0.36 0.73 -13.18
CA GLU A 135 -1.29 1.38 -14.12
C GLU A 135 -2.58 1.81 -13.41
N ILE A 136 -3.18 0.92 -12.61
CA ILE A 136 -4.39 1.24 -11.84
C ILE A 136 -4.12 2.40 -10.88
N LEU A 137 -3.05 2.34 -10.09
CA LEU A 137 -2.69 3.39 -9.15
C LEU A 137 -2.43 4.74 -9.84
N ARG A 138 -1.87 4.75 -11.05
CA ARG A 138 -1.69 5.98 -11.84
C ARG A 138 -3.02 6.55 -12.33
N SER A 139 -3.95 5.69 -12.74
CA SER A 139 -5.27 6.13 -13.20
C SER A 139 -6.14 6.68 -12.07
N GLU A 140 -5.89 6.25 -10.84
CA GLU A 140 -6.59 6.72 -9.64
C GLU A 140 -5.92 7.95 -9.00
N ALA A 141 -4.64 8.18 -9.30
CA ALA A 141 -3.98 9.39 -8.85
C ALA A 141 -4.72 10.58 -9.46
N PRO A 142 -5.41 11.43 -8.68
CA PRO A 142 -5.96 12.67 -9.22
C PRO A 142 -4.81 13.43 -9.91
N GLU A 143 -5.10 14.21 -10.93
CA GLU A 143 -4.12 15.10 -11.59
C GLU A 143 -3.27 15.91 -10.61
N ALA A 144 -3.73 16.05 -9.37
CA ALA A 144 -3.05 16.66 -8.23
C ALA A 144 -1.67 16.08 -7.89
N LEU A 145 -1.32 14.85 -8.26
CA LEU A 145 0.03 14.31 -8.02
C LEU A 145 0.99 14.57 -9.19
N SER A 146 0.48 14.74 -10.40
CA SER A 146 1.30 15.10 -11.56
C SER A 146 1.76 16.56 -11.52
N ASP A 147 1.07 17.41 -10.74
CA ASP A 147 1.34 18.85 -10.61
C ASP A 147 2.09 19.23 -9.31
N ARG A 148 2.54 18.25 -8.53
CA ARG A 148 3.30 18.54 -7.31
C ARG A 148 4.73 18.96 -7.63
N LYS A 149 5.13 20.13 -7.12
CA LYS A 149 6.47 20.68 -7.22
C LYS A 149 6.97 21.05 -5.83
N ILE A 150 8.29 21.14 -5.70
CA ILE A 150 8.90 21.67 -4.49
C ILE A 150 8.89 23.20 -4.61
N TYR A 151 8.25 23.85 -3.66
CA TYR A 151 8.23 25.30 -3.53
C TYR A 151 9.01 25.72 -2.30
N ASP A 152 9.86 26.73 -2.46
CA ASP A 152 10.57 27.33 -1.33
C ASP A 152 9.58 28.16 -0.50
N THR A 153 9.47 27.84 0.77
CA THR A 153 8.61 28.55 1.72
C THR A 153 9.44 29.10 2.87
N PRO A 154 8.94 30.07 3.63
CA PRO A 154 9.63 30.59 4.82
C PRO A 154 9.99 29.55 5.88
N ILE A 155 9.36 28.37 5.85
CA ILE A 155 9.65 27.26 6.75
C ILE A 155 10.49 26.16 6.10
N GLY A 156 10.99 26.38 4.86
CA GLY A 156 11.79 25.44 4.07
C GLY A 156 11.05 24.91 2.83
N PRO A 157 11.72 24.06 2.03
CA PRO A 157 11.12 23.50 0.82
C PRO A 157 9.97 22.55 1.15
N VAL A 158 8.80 22.76 0.54
CA VAL A 158 7.59 21.94 0.71
C VAL A 158 7.10 21.44 -0.64
N CYS A 159 6.81 20.14 -0.71
CA CYS A 159 6.22 19.52 -1.90
C CYS A 159 4.69 19.69 -1.86
N MET A 160 4.14 20.46 -2.78
CA MET A 160 2.71 20.73 -2.86
C MET A 160 2.24 20.89 -4.31
N SER A 161 0.93 20.74 -4.54
CA SER A 161 0.31 21.04 -5.82
C SER A 161 0.25 22.55 -6.06
N LYS A 162 0.02 22.96 -7.30
CA LYS A 162 -0.18 24.38 -7.63
C LYS A 162 -1.33 24.99 -6.82
N THR A 163 -2.44 24.28 -6.68
CA THR A 163 -3.61 24.74 -5.91
C THR A 163 -3.30 24.92 -4.42
N GLU A 164 -2.55 23.99 -3.82
CA GLU A 164 -2.10 24.08 -2.43
C GLU A 164 -1.13 25.27 -2.25
N HIS A 165 -0.24 25.50 -3.21
CA HIS A 165 0.69 26.62 -3.20
C HIS A 165 -0.02 27.96 -3.33
N ASP A 166 -0.99 28.08 -4.22
CA ASP A 166 -1.79 29.30 -4.40
C ASP A 166 -2.58 29.62 -3.10
N ALA A 167 -3.22 28.61 -2.48
CA ALA A 167 -3.92 28.77 -1.21
C ALA A 167 -2.95 29.17 -0.06
N TYR A 168 -1.75 28.63 -0.02
CA TYR A 168 -0.70 29.01 0.92
C TYR A 168 -0.26 30.47 0.77
N LEU A 169 -0.10 30.94 -0.47
CA LEU A 169 0.25 32.35 -0.75
C LEU A 169 -0.88 33.31 -0.33
N GLU A 170 -2.15 32.96 -0.55
CA GLU A 170 -3.30 33.72 -0.09
C GLU A 170 -3.33 33.83 1.45
N GLU A 171 -3.09 32.71 2.16
CA GLU A 171 -3.03 32.74 3.62
C GLU A 171 -1.90 33.61 4.15
N LEU A 172 -0.71 33.56 3.52
CA LEU A 172 0.41 34.43 3.85
C LEU A 172 0.07 35.91 3.64
N ALA A 173 -0.61 36.24 2.55
CA ALA A 173 -1.04 37.61 2.26
C ALA A 173 -2.04 38.13 3.32
N MET A 174 -2.99 37.27 3.70
CA MET A 174 -3.97 37.62 4.76
C MET A 174 -3.30 37.82 6.12
N ARG A 175 -2.29 37.01 6.47
CA ARG A 175 -1.53 37.16 7.73
C ARG A 175 -0.73 38.47 7.75
N LYS A 176 -0.09 38.85 6.64
CA LYS A 176 0.60 40.14 6.50
C LYS A 176 -0.37 41.32 6.65
N ALA A 177 -1.52 41.29 5.96
CA ALA A 177 -2.53 42.34 6.06
C ALA A 177 -3.13 42.52 7.46
N LYS A 178 -3.21 41.43 8.25
CA LYS A 178 -3.64 41.49 9.67
C LYS A 178 -2.54 41.99 10.61
N GLY A 179 -1.26 41.73 10.27
CA GLY A 179 -0.11 42.20 11.05
C GLY A 179 0.06 43.72 10.96
N ASP A 180 -0.14 44.31 9.77
CA ASP A 180 -0.01 45.76 9.55
C ASP A 180 -1.12 46.59 10.21
N ARG A 181 -2.30 46.00 10.48
CA ARG A 181 -3.41 46.69 11.20
C ARG A 181 -3.24 46.76 12.74
N LYS A 182 -2.26 46.02 13.29
CA LYS A 182 -1.99 46.07 14.75
C LYS A 182 -0.89 47.07 15.12
N ASN A 183 -0.25 47.70 14.14
CA ASN A 183 0.82 48.71 14.35
C ASN A 183 0.41 50.14 13.94
N GLN A 184 -0.87 50.41 13.76
CA GLN A 184 -1.46 51.76 13.67
C GLN A 184 -2.42 51.99 14.88
#